data_3d9cef917bd24fa5e8abe000423760e4
#
_entry.id   3d9cef917bd24fa5e8abe000423760e4
#
_cell.length_a   1.000
_cell.length_b   1.000
_cell.length_c   1.000
_cell.angle_alpha   90.00
_cell.angle_beta   90.00
_cell.angle_gamma   90.00
#
_symmetry.space_group_name_H-M   'P 1'
#
loop_
_entity.id
_entity.type
_entity.pdbx_description
1 polymer ?
#
loop_
_entity_poly.entity_id
_entity_poly.type
_entity_poly.pdbx_seq_one_letter_code
_entity_poly.pdbx_strand_id
1 'polypeptide(L)'
;MKKYSAFAVAREALRHHTGWQRAWRDAQPKKRYDVIIVGAGGHGLATAYYLGKNFGITNVAILEKGWLGGGNTGRNTTIIRSNYLQDPSAAIYEKARSLYETMSQDLNYNVMFSPRGVIMLAQT
;
A
#
# COMPACT_ATOMS: atom_id res chain seq x y z
N MET A 1 -11.90 8.06 0.49
CA MET A 1 -11.02 8.70 1.49
C MET A 1 -11.35 10.18 1.59
N LYS A 2 -11.37 10.76 2.80
CA LYS A 2 -11.48 12.22 2.96
C LYS A 2 -10.17 12.86 2.52
N LYS A 3 -10.23 13.72 1.50
CA LYS A 3 -9.06 14.52 1.11
C LYS A 3 -8.78 15.58 2.18
N TYR A 4 -7.53 15.79 2.52
CA TYR A 4 -7.15 16.88 3.41
C TYR A 4 -7.32 18.20 2.67
N SER A 5 -7.99 19.19 3.29
CA SER A 5 -8.10 20.53 2.74
C SER A 5 -6.83 21.33 3.03
N ALA A 6 -6.51 22.31 2.18
CA ALA A 6 -5.38 23.23 2.42
C ALA A 6 -5.48 23.92 3.79
N PHE A 7 -6.70 24.28 4.21
CA PHE A 7 -6.95 24.85 5.54
C PHE A 7 -6.65 23.87 6.68
N ALA A 8 -6.97 22.58 6.51
CA ALA A 8 -6.63 21.58 7.52
C ALA A 8 -5.11 21.43 7.64
N VAL A 9 -4.39 21.42 6.53
CA VAL A 9 -2.92 21.34 6.51
C VAL A 9 -2.31 22.58 7.18
N ALA A 10 -2.76 23.78 6.82
CA ALA A 10 -2.27 25.02 7.40
C ALA A 10 -2.53 25.09 8.92
N ARG A 11 -3.75 24.73 9.35
CA ARG A 11 -4.11 24.68 10.77
C ARG A 11 -3.22 23.70 11.54
N GLU A 12 -3.00 22.51 11.01
CA GLU A 12 -2.18 21.51 11.70
C GLU A 12 -0.68 21.88 11.67
N ALA A 13 -0.21 22.57 10.64
CA ALA A 13 1.14 23.12 10.61
C ALA A 13 1.37 24.11 11.76
N LEU A 14 0.42 25.02 12.02
CA LEU A 14 0.46 25.94 13.17
C LEU A 14 0.39 25.23 14.53
N ARG A 15 -0.11 23.99 14.57
CA ARG A 15 -0.23 23.15 15.76
C ARG A 15 0.89 22.10 15.88
N HIS A 16 1.98 22.27 15.16
CA HIS A 16 3.08 21.30 15.11
C HIS A 16 2.63 19.88 14.75
N HIS A 17 1.58 19.74 13.92
CA HIS A 17 1.02 18.48 13.46
C HIS A 17 0.49 17.54 14.57
N THR A 18 0.08 18.07 15.71
CA THR A 18 -0.38 17.27 16.86
C THR A 18 -1.86 16.92 16.81
N GLY A 19 -2.65 17.55 15.92
CA GLY A 19 -4.10 17.39 15.84
C GLY A 19 -4.60 16.36 14.81
N TRP A 20 -3.70 15.65 14.12
CA TRP A 20 -4.10 14.64 13.14
C TRP A 20 -4.79 13.45 13.79
N GLN A 21 -5.92 13.07 13.25
CA GLN A 21 -6.56 11.82 13.64
C GLN A 21 -5.74 10.62 13.15
N ARG A 22 -5.71 9.55 13.92
CA ARG A 22 -5.08 8.29 13.50
C ARG A 22 -5.70 7.81 12.18
N ALA A 23 -4.88 7.37 11.23
CA ALA A 23 -5.34 6.84 9.96
C ALA A 23 -6.05 5.47 10.13
N TRP A 24 -5.70 4.71 11.15
CA TRP A 24 -6.32 3.43 11.50
C TRP A 24 -7.31 3.61 12.65
N ARG A 25 -8.30 2.75 12.69
CA ARG A 25 -9.34 2.71 13.71
C ARG A 25 -9.08 1.55 14.67
N ASP A 26 -9.33 1.76 15.96
CA ASP A 26 -9.42 0.68 16.93
C ASP A 26 -10.81 0.03 16.78
N ALA A 27 -10.96 -0.81 15.76
CA ALA A 27 -12.23 -1.45 15.47
C ALA A 27 -12.42 -2.68 16.38
N GLN A 28 -13.58 -2.77 17.03
CA GLN A 28 -13.97 -3.99 17.72
C GLN A 28 -14.26 -5.10 16.70
N PRO A 29 -13.81 -6.33 16.95
CA PRO A 29 -14.10 -7.46 16.07
C PRO A 29 -15.60 -7.67 15.92
N LYS A 30 -16.04 -7.91 14.69
CA LYS A 30 -17.42 -8.30 14.38
C LYS A 30 -17.60 -9.79 14.61
N LYS A 31 -18.85 -10.23 14.81
CA LYS A 31 -19.18 -11.66 14.94
C LYS A 31 -19.00 -12.44 13.63
N ARG A 32 -19.04 -11.77 12.48
CA ARG A 32 -18.96 -12.37 11.14
C ARG A 32 -18.28 -11.45 10.16
N TYR A 33 -17.46 -12.03 9.29
CA TYR A 33 -16.82 -11.40 8.14
C TYR A 33 -17.07 -12.22 6.89
N ASP A 34 -17.09 -11.57 5.73
CA ASP A 34 -17.21 -12.24 4.44
C ASP A 34 -15.86 -12.81 3.99
N VAL A 35 -14.78 -12.13 4.34
CA VAL A 35 -13.40 -12.57 4.05
C VAL A 35 -12.52 -12.33 5.26
N ILE A 36 -11.67 -13.31 5.56
CA ILE A 36 -10.60 -13.19 6.56
C ILE A 36 -9.26 -13.37 5.85
N ILE A 37 -8.37 -12.37 5.99
CA ILE A 37 -7.03 -12.39 5.43
C ILE A 37 -6.05 -12.57 6.59
N VAL A 38 -5.15 -13.53 6.47
CA VAL A 38 -4.10 -13.78 7.47
C VAL A 38 -2.81 -13.14 7.00
N GLY A 39 -2.34 -12.15 7.77
CA GLY A 39 -1.14 -11.37 7.51
C GLY A 39 -1.44 -9.98 6.94
N ALA A 40 -0.89 -8.95 7.59
CA ALA A 40 -1.01 -7.55 7.20
C ALA A 40 0.27 -7.01 6.52
N GLY A 41 0.90 -7.84 5.70
CA GLY A 41 1.94 -7.42 4.77
C GLY A 41 1.37 -6.78 3.50
N GLY A 42 2.22 -6.39 2.55
CA GLY A 42 1.81 -5.75 1.30
C GLY A 42 0.76 -6.54 0.53
N HIS A 43 0.91 -7.86 0.43
CA HIS A 43 -0.08 -8.70 -0.26
C HIS A 43 -1.43 -8.74 0.46
N GLY A 44 -1.46 -8.92 1.78
CA GLY A 44 -2.72 -8.96 2.54
C GLY A 44 -3.47 -7.63 2.49
N LEU A 45 -2.76 -6.53 2.66
CA LEU A 45 -3.32 -5.18 2.58
C LEU A 45 -3.82 -4.85 1.16
N ALA A 46 -3.04 -5.20 0.13
CA ALA A 46 -3.45 -5.02 -1.26
C ALA A 46 -4.67 -5.87 -1.60
N THR A 47 -4.72 -7.13 -1.14
CA THR A 47 -5.88 -8.00 -1.34
C THR A 47 -7.15 -7.36 -0.75
N ALA A 48 -7.11 -6.90 0.49
CA ALA A 48 -8.26 -6.23 1.12
C ALA A 48 -8.67 -4.97 0.36
N TYR A 49 -7.70 -4.16 -0.06
CA TYR A 49 -7.94 -2.94 -0.83
C TYR A 49 -8.65 -3.24 -2.16
N TYR A 50 -8.14 -4.20 -2.93
CA TYR A 50 -8.71 -4.52 -4.23
C TYR A 50 -10.03 -5.31 -4.15
N LEU A 51 -10.25 -6.09 -3.10
CA LEU A 51 -11.57 -6.67 -2.82
C LEU A 51 -12.63 -5.56 -2.66
N GLY A 52 -12.31 -4.53 -1.90
CA GLY A 52 -13.18 -3.37 -1.75
C GLY A 52 -13.31 -2.55 -3.04
N LYS A 53 -12.19 -2.23 -3.70
CA LYS A 53 -12.16 -1.34 -4.88
C LYS A 53 -12.85 -1.97 -6.10
N ASN A 54 -12.57 -3.24 -6.38
CA ASN A 54 -13.00 -3.88 -7.64
C ASN A 54 -14.30 -4.69 -7.50
N PHE A 55 -14.59 -5.20 -6.30
CA PHE A 55 -15.69 -6.14 -6.08
C PHE A 55 -16.70 -5.67 -5.04
N GLY A 56 -16.47 -4.52 -4.40
CA GLY A 56 -17.36 -3.99 -3.36
C GLY A 56 -17.37 -4.81 -2.06
N ILE A 57 -16.45 -5.77 -1.90
CA ILE A 57 -16.35 -6.61 -0.71
C ILE A 57 -15.62 -5.84 0.37
N THR A 58 -16.36 -5.27 1.32
CA THR A 58 -15.84 -4.37 2.36
C THR A 58 -15.90 -4.95 3.77
N ASN A 59 -16.63 -6.05 3.98
CA ASN A 59 -16.70 -6.72 5.28
C ASN A 59 -15.55 -7.72 5.43
N VAL A 60 -14.34 -7.20 5.48
CA VAL A 60 -13.09 -7.96 5.52
C VAL A 60 -12.40 -7.77 6.87
N ALA A 61 -11.85 -8.85 7.43
CA ALA A 61 -10.92 -8.79 8.54
C ALA A 61 -9.51 -9.13 8.08
N ILE A 62 -8.52 -8.45 8.63
CA ILE A 62 -7.11 -8.78 8.47
C ILE A 62 -6.56 -9.15 9.85
N LEU A 63 -6.01 -10.36 9.96
CA LEU A 63 -5.40 -10.85 11.19
C LEU A 63 -3.88 -10.76 11.07
N GLU A 64 -3.24 -10.03 11.96
CA GLU A 64 -1.79 -9.86 12.00
C GLU A 64 -1.27 -10.22 13.41
N LYS A 65 -0.25 -11.07 13.49
CA LYS A 65 0.34 -11.50 14.76
C LYS A 65 1.30 -10.48 15.38
N GLY A 66 1.82 -9.57 14.57
CA GLY A 66 2.81 -8.56 14.99
C GLY A 66 2.27 -7.14 14.77
N TRP A 67 2.80 -6.45 13.79
CA TRP A 67 2.37 -5.11 13.41
C TRP A 67 2.24 -4.98 11.88
N LEU A 68 1.51 -3.99 11.42
CA LEU A 68 1.30 -3.71 9.99
C LEU A 68 2.64 -3.61 9.24
N GLY A 69 2.80 -4.44 8.21
CA GLY A 69 4.03 -4.48 7.41
C GLY A 69 5.26 -5.02 8.13
N GLY A 70 5.15 -5.55 9.34
CA GLY A 70 6.28 -5.96 10.18
C GLY A 70 7.12 -7.13 9.67
N GLY A 71 6.65 -7.83 8.64
CA GLY A 71 7.40 -8.87 7.92
C GLY A 71 8.31 -8.28 6.83
N ASN A 72 8.40 -8.98 5.70
CA ASN A 72 9.24 -8.58 4.56
C ASN A 72 8.88 -7.20 4.00
N THR A 73 7.62 -6.79 4.07
CA THR A 73 7.16 -5.49 3.55
C THR A 73 7.90 -4.31 4.18
N GLY A 74 8.09 -4.32 5.49
CA GLY A 74 8.80 -3.24 6.20
C GLY A 74 10.33 -3.42 6.23
N ARG A 75 10.86 -4.48 5.63
CA ARG A 75 12.29 -4.82 5.64
C ARG A 75 12.89 -4.92 4.24
N ASN A 76 12.16 -4.48 3.23
CA ASN A 76 12.62 -4.53 1.84
C ASN A 76 13.52 -3.33 1.50
N THR A 77 14.19 -3.40 0.35
CA THR A 77 15.10 -2.36 -0.15
C THR A 77 14.38 -1.20 -0.81
N THR A 78 13.04 -1.22 -0.88
CA THR A 78 12.20 -0.23 -1.56
C THR A 78 12.50 -0.05 -3.06
N ILE A 79 13.17 -1.01 -3.68
CA ILE A 79 13.46 -1.02 -5.12
C ILE A 79 12.36 -1.78 -5.84
N ILE A 80 11.67 -1.11 -6.74
CA ILE A 80 10.62 -1.68 -7.59
C ILE A 80 11.18 -1.79 -9.00
N ARG A 81 11.20 -3.00 -9.54
CA ARG A 81 11.74 -3.27 -10.88
C ARG A 81 10.90 -4.30 -11.62
N SER A 82 10.97 -4.28 -12.96
CA SER A 82 10.28 -5.24 -13.84
C SER A 82 11.23 -5.99 -14.78
N ASN A 83 12.54 -5.74 -14.72
CA ASN A 83 13.56 -6.33 -15.58
C ASN A 83 13.93 -7.77 -15.19
N TYR A 84 12.94 -8.66 -15.11
CA TYR A 84 13.15 -10.08 -14.84
C TYR A 84 13.35 -10.86 -16.14
N LEU A 85 14.23 -11.88 -16.10
CA LEU A 85 14.61 -12.65 -17.28
C LEU A 85 13.53 -13.65 -17.73
N GLN A 86 12.63 -14.03 -16.83
CA GLN A 86 11.55 -14.97 -17.13
C GLN A 86 10.27 -14.22 -17.46
N ASP A 87 9.69 -14.47 -18.63
CA ASP A 87 8.50 -13.77 -19.13
C ASP A 87 7.30 -13.74 -18.14
N PRO A 88 6.91 -14.86 -17.48
CA PRO A 88 5.83 -14.80 -16.52
C PRO A 88 6.13 -13.88 -15.33
N SER A 89 7.36 -13.90 -14.83
CA SER A 89 7.80 -13.01 -13.76
C SER A 89 7.82 -11.56 -14.22
N ALA A 90 8.36 -11.30 -15.41
CA ALA A 90 8.40 -9.97 -16.01
C ALA A 90 7.00 -9.37 -16.14
N ALA A 91 6.01 -10.15 -16.61
CA ALA A 91 4.63 -9.70 -16.75
C ALA A 91 3.99 -9.31 -15.41
N ILE A 92 4.19 -10.12 -14.35
CA ILE A 92 3.67 -9.83 -13.00
C ILE A 92 4.30 -8.56 -12.45
N TYR A 93 5.61 -8.41 -12.55
CA TYR A 93 6.33 -7.25 -12.03
C TYR A 93 6.05 -5.98 -12.82
N GLU A 94 5.85 -6.08 -14.14
CA GLU A 94 5.43 -4.95 -14.96
C GLU A 94 4.02 -4.47 -14.56
N LYS A 95 3.10 -5.41 -14.32
CA LYS A 95 1.78 -5.07 -13.78
C LYS A 95 1.88 -4.42 -12.40
N ALA A 96 2.73 -4.94 -11.51
CA ALA A 96 2.97 -4.34 -10.20
C ALA A 96 3.51 -2.92 -10.33
N ARG A 97 4.51 -2.70 -11.20
CA ARG A 97 5.08 -1.37 -11.48
C ARG A 97 4.01 -0.38 -11.93
N SER A 98 3.16 -0.78 -12.87
CA SER A 98 2.08 0.08 -13.37
C SER A 98 1.08 0.50 -12.29
N LEU A 99 0.86 -0.34 -11.27
CA LEU A 99 0.01 0.02 -10.13
C LEU A 99 0.67 1.09 -9.24
N TYR A 100 2.00 1.09 -9.11
CA TYR A 100 2.70 2.13 -8.35
C TYR A 100 2.61 3.51 -9.00
N GLU A 101 2.50 3.60 -10.32
CA GLU A 101 2.40 4.88 -11.05
C GLU A 101 1.16 5.68 -10.67
N THR A 102 0.05 5.00 -10.38
CA THR A 102 -1.21 5.65 -10.00
C THR A 102 -1.49 5.62 -8.50
N MET A 103 -0.71 4.86 -7.73
CA MET A 103 -1.00 4.57 -6.32
C MET A 103 -1.11 5.83 -5.45
N SER A 104 -0.28 6.84 -5.69
CA SER A 104 -0.33 8.10 -4.94
C SER A 104 -1.67 8.82 -5.14
N GLN A 105 -2.23 8.76 -6.33
CA GLN A 105 -3.53 9.36 -6.66
C GLN A 105 -4.66 8.51 -6.10
N ASP A 106 -4.58 7.20 -6.27
CA ASP A 106 -5.59 6.25 -5.78
C ASP A 106 -5.75 6.31 -4.26
N LEU A 107 -4.64 6.39 -3.54
CA LEU A 107 -4.63 6.40 -2.08
C LEU A 107 -4.69 7.83 -1.49
N ASN A 108 -4.56 8.86 -2.32
CA ASN A 108 -4.37 10.25 -1.87
C ASN A 108 -3.23 10.37 -0.84
N TYR A 109 -2.14 9.68 -1.13
CA TYR A 109 -0.96 9.60 -0.28
C TYR A 109 0.30 9.53 -1.14
N ASN A 110 1.30 10.35 -0.85
CA ASN A 110 2.56 10.30 -1.58
C ASN A 110 3.35 9.04 -1.21
N VAL A 111 3.38 8.06 -2.10
CA VAL A 111 4.18 6.83 -1.92
C VAL A 111 5.65 7.01 -2.32
N MET A 112 6.04 8.21 -2.71
CA MET A 112 7.41 8.59 -3.12
C MET A 112 7.97 7.69 -4.25
N PHE A 113 7.09 7.21 -5.13
CA PHE A 113 7.51 6.42 -6.29
C PHE A 113 8.19 7.34 -7.31
N SER A 114 9.46 7.05 -7.61
CA SER A 114 10.28 7.83 -8.54
C SER A 114 10.89 6.90 -9.59
N PRO A 115 10.35 6.84 -10.82
CA PRO A 115 10.90 6.01 -11.88
C PRO A 115 12.26 6.56 -12.34
N ARG A 116 13.33 5.77 -12.14
CA ARG A 116 14.72 6.13 -12.48
C ARG A 116 15.32 5.26 -13.57
N GLY A 117 14.69 4.14 -13.86
CA GLY A 117 15.23 3.13 -14.77
C GLY A 117 16.27 2.24 -14.10
N VAL A 118 16.70 1.23 -14.87
CA VAL A 118 17.73 0.26 -14.48
C VAL A 118 18.68 0.07 -15.66
N ILE A 119 19.98 0.14 -15.39
CA ILE A 119 21.02 -0.18 -16.37
C ILE A 119 21.65 -1.51 -15.95
N MET A 120 21.60 -2.50 -16.84
CA MET A 120 22.24 -3.79 -16.67
C MET A 120 23.55 -3.80 -17.44
N LEU A 121 24.67 -4.00 -16.74
CA LEU A 121 25.98 -4.16 -17.36
C LEU A 121 26.27 -5.64 -17.52
N ALA A 122 26.61 -6.05 -18.74
CA ALA A 122 27.12 -7.38 -19.03
C ALA A 122 28.62 -7.29 -19.29
N GLN A 123 29.40 -8.22 -18.72
CA GLN A 123 30.79 -8.45 -19.10
C GLN A 123 30.82 -9.61 -20.10
N THR A 124 31.51 -9.41 -21.21
CA THR A 124 31.80 -10.45 -22.21
C THR A 124 33.04 -11.23 -21.82
#